data_cc393222892fcc33f9e415825583402b
#
_entry.id   cc393222892fcc33f9e415825583402b
#
_cell.length_a   1.000
_cell.length_b   1.000
_cell.length_c   1.000
_cell.angle_alpha   90.00
_cell.angle_beta   90.00
_cell.angle_gamma   90.00
#
_symmetry.space_group_name_H-M   'P 1'
#
loop_
_entity.id
_entity.type
_entity.pdbx_description
1 polymer ?
#
loop_
_entity_poly.entity_id
_entity_poly.type
_entity_poly.pdbx_seq_one_letter_code
_entity_poly.pdbx_strand_id
1 'polypeptide(L)' 'MADKPSDIVDVTVRIDKDKADRLDEIVRDLKACGLDRVESHARFMIVNGCVSADALDELRKVEGVESVRKDQTYRTQ' A
#
# COMPACT_ATOMS: atom_id res chain seq x y z
N MET A 1 -21.97 -5.80 13.48
CA MET A 1 -21.72 -5.84 13.26
C MET A 1 -21.42 -5.88 12.47
N ALA A 2 -21.20 -5.67 12.19
CA ALA A 2 -20.91 -5.70 11.47
C ALA A 2 -20.38 -5.91 10.85
N ASP A 3 -20.12 -6.08 10.70
CA ASP A 3 -19.52 -6.26 10.23
C ASP A 3 -19.24 -6.50 9.00
N LYS A 4 -19.23 -6.08 8.47
CA LYS A 4 -18.94 -6.26 7.35
C LYS A 4 -17.63 -6.02 7.20
N PRO A 5 -16.98 -6.77 6.62
CA PRO A 5 -15.63 -6.61 6.47
C PRO A 5 -15.42 -5.49 5.59
N SER A 6 -14.48 -4.75 5.82
CA SER A 6 -14.21 -3.70 5.01
C SER A 6 -13.78 -4.20 3.73
N ASP A 7 -13.90 -3.47 2.70
CA ASP A 7 -13.47 -3.85 1.41
C ASP A 7 -11.97 -3.86 1.38
N ILE A 8 -11.41 -4.92 0.93
CA ILE A 8 -9.97 -5.03 0.79
C ILE A 8 -9.67 -4.75 -0.65
N VAL A 9 -8.77 -3.84 -0.91
CA VAL A 9 -8.43 -3.47 -2.26
C VAL A 9 -6.95 -3.68 -2.52
N ASP A 10 -6.61 -3.95 -3.73
CA ASP A 10 -5.22 -4.07 -4.12
C ASP A 10 -4.70 -2.68 -4.41
N VAL A 11 -3.50 -2.40 -3.99
CA VAL A 11 -2.93 -1.10 -4.22
C VAL A 11 -1.51 -1.19 -4.72
N THR A 12 -1.10 -0.16 -5.44
CA THR A 12 0.27 -0.02 -5.86
C THR A 12 0.76 1.28 -5.25
N VAL A 13 1.78 1.18 -4.41
CA VAL A 13 2.32 2.33 -3.74
C VAL A 13 3.60 2.71 -4.45
N ARG A 14 3.68 3.95 -4.92
CA ARG A 14 4.86 4.41 -5.59
C ARG A 14 5.74 5.09 -4.59
N ILE A 15 6.99 4.73 -4.57
CA ILE A 15 7.93 5.24 -3.59
C ILE A 15 8.77 6.34 -4.22
N ASP A 16 9.04 7.39 -3.46
CA ASP A 16 9.81 8.49 -3.90
C ASP A 16 11.23 8.01 -4.18
N LYS A 17 11.78 8.30 -5.32
CA LYS A 17 13.11 7.89 -5.69
C LYS A 17 14.13 8.38 -4.73
N ASP A 18 13.93 9.54 -4.14
CA ASP A 18 14.88 10.11 -3.22
C ASP A 18 14.92 9.33 -1.92
N LYS A 19 13.96 8.46 -1.70
CA LYS A 19 13.90 7.71 -0.48
C LYS A 19 14.21 6.23 -0.71
N ALA A 20 14.86 5.95 -1.81
CA ALA A 20 15.17 4.56 -2.15
C ALA A 20 15.92 3.85 -1.05
N ASP A 21 16.81 4.52 -0.37
CA ASP A 21 17.59 3.89 0.65
C ASP A 21 16.78 3.58 1.88
N ARG A 22 15.56 4.09 1.97
CA ARG A 22 14.73 3.84 3.11
C ARG A 22 13.58 2.95 2.75
N LEU A 23 13.68 2.24 1.66
CA LEU A 23 12.61 1.38 1.19
C LEU A 23 12.15 0.41 2.27
N ASP A 24 13.07 -0.18 3.00
CA ASP A 24 12.71 -1.14 4.03
C ASP A 24 11.91 -0.48 5.14
N GLU A 25 12.26 0.73 5.50
CA GLU A 25 11.56 1.45 6.53
C GLU A 25 10.18 1.83 6.04
N ILE A 26 10.08 2.25 4.78
CA ILE A 26 8.81 2.63 4.21
C ILE A 26 7.88 1.44 4.17
N VAL A 27 8.39 0.29 3.78
CA VAL A 27 7.60 -0.93 3.72
C VAL A 27 7.11 -1.27 5.13
N ARG A 28 7.95 -1.11 6.12
CA ARG A 28 7.57 -1.41 7.49
C ARG A 28 6.44 -0.46 7.92
N ASP A 29 6.53 0.81 7.55
CA ASP A 29 5.51 1.77 7.91
C ASP A 29 4.21 1.45 7.19
N LEU A 30 4.28 1.01 5.95
CA LEU A 30 3.10 0.66 5.21
C LEU A 30 2.40 -0.54 5.86
N LYS A 31 3.18 -1.50 6.32
CA LYS A 31 2.61 -2.65 6.98
C LYS A 31 1.95 -2.21 8.28
N ALA A 32 2.54 -1.27 8.96
CA ALA A 32 1.98 -0.78 10.22
C ALA A 32 0.66 -0.07 9.96
N CYS A 33 0.45 0.45 8.76
CA CYS A 33 -0.79 1.08 8.42
C CYS A 33 -1.85 0.09 7.96
N GLY A 34 -1.48 -1.16 7.88
CA GLY A 34 -2.45 -2.19 7.49
C GLY A 34 -2.22 -2.85 6.15
N LEU A 35 -1.16 -2.49 5.46
CA LEU A 35 -0.90 -3.10 4.16
C LEU A 35 -0.51 -4.55 4.37
N ASP A 36 -1.11 -5.44 3.60
CA ASP A 36 -0.90 -6.86 3.74
C ASP A 36 -0.45 -7.41 2.41
N ARG A 37 0.07 -8.60 2.40
CA ARG A 37 0.57 -9.29 1.21
C ARG A 37 1.53 -8.41 0.45
N VAL A 38 2.44 -7.81 1.17
CA VAL A 38 3.34 -6.84 0.62
C VAL A 38 4.38 -7.44 -0.29
N GLU A 39 4.53 -6.87 -1.48
CA GLU A 39 5.56 -7.28 -2.41
C GLU A 39 6.27 -6.01 -2.83
N SER A 40 7.54 -5.90 -2.53
CA SER A 40 8.27 -4.73 -2.91
C SER A 40 9.08 -4.99 -4.17
N HIS A 41 9.07 -4.04 -5.06
CA HIS A 41 9.81 -4.14 -6.31
C HIS A 41 10.78 -2.96 -6.33
N ALA A 42 11.90 -3.15 -5.65
CA ALA A 42 12.87 -2.08 -5.48
C ALA A 42 13.33 -1.49 -6.81
N ARG A 43 13.44 -2.33 -7.80
CA ARG A 43 13.88 -1.88 -9.08
C ARG A 43 12.95 -0.83 -9.66
N PHE A 44 11.67 -0.92 -9.41
CA PHE A 44 10.71 0.00 -9.96
C PHE A 44 10.21 1.01 -8.93
N MET A 45 10.70 0.93 -7.71
CA MET A 45 10.29 1.80 -6.61
C MET A 45 8.79 1.70 -6.40
N ILE A 46 8.29 0.48 -6.39
CA ILE A 46 6.88 0.21 -6.21
C ILE A 46 6.69 -0.84 -5.15
N VAL A 47 5.64 -0.71 -4.37
CA VAL A 47 5.27 -1.71 -3.40
C VAL A 47 3.82 -2.06 -3.65
N ASN A 48 3.53 -3.34 -3.84
CA ASN A 48 2.17 -3.79 -4.05
C ASN A 48 1.67 -4.45 -2.79
N GLY A 49 0.40 -4.42 -2.58
CA GLY A 49 -0.20 -5.11 -1.45
C GLY A 49 -1.69 -4.91 -1.43
N CYS A 50 -2.31 -5.36 -0.36
CA CYS A 50 -3.74 -5.23 -0.17
C CYS A 50 -3.98 -4.44 1.11
N VAL A 51 -5.00 -3.65 1.15
CA VAL A 51 -5.30 -2.88 2.34
C VAL A 51 -6.79 -2.59 2.38
N SER A 52 -7.30 -2.36 3.53
CA SER A 52 -8.67 -1.99 3.70
C SER A 52 -8.87 -0.64 3.04
N ALA A 53 -9.94 -0.45 2.32
CA ALA A 53 -10.22 0.81 1.66
C ALA A 53 -10.20 1.97 2.63
N ASP A 54 -10.53 1.73 3.87
CA ASP A 54 -10.54 2.77 4.88
C ASP A 54 -9.14 3.23 5.22
N ALA A 55 -8.15 2.41 5.00
CA ALA A 55 -6.79 2.73 5.36
C ALA A 55 -5.98 3.32 4.22
N LEU A 56 -6.60 3.50 3.05
CA LEU A 56 -5.86 4.05 1.93
C LEU A 56 -5.26 5.41 2.23
N ASP A 57 -5.96 6.26 2.92
CA ASP A 57 -5.46 7.57 3.22
C ASP A 57 -4.26 7.52 4.14
N GLU A 58 -4.21 6.52 5.00
CA GLU A 58 -3.09 6.36 5.91
C GLU A 58 -1.84 6.02 5.13
N LEU A 59 -1.97 5.23 4.09
CA LEU A 59 -0.81 4.88 3.27
C LEU A 59 -0.25 6.11 2.60
N ARG A 60 -1.10 7.03 2.20
CA ARG A 60 -0.64 8.22 1.53
C ARG A 60 0.14 9.14 2.44
N LYS A 61 -0.05 8.99 3.74
CA LYS A 61 0.63 9.83 4.68
C LYS A 61 2.00 9.31 5.08
N VAL A 62 2.34 8.13 4.64
CA VAL A 62 3.62 7.54 5.01
C VAL A 62 4.72 8.32 4.31
N GLU A 63 5.73 8.71 5.06
CA GLU A 63 6.82 9.45 4.51
C GLU A 63 7.56 8.62 3.51
N GLY A 64 7.87 9.13 2.37
CA GLY A 64 8.56 8.38 1.32
C GLY A 64 7.62 7.84 0.26
N VAL A 65 6.32 7.93 0.48
CA VAL A 65 5.35 7.46 -0.48
C VAL A 65 5.03 8.60 -1.42
N GLU A 66 5.26 8.40 -2.69
CA GLU A 66 4.98 9.41 -3.67
C GLU A 66 3.50 9.41 -4.01
N SER A 67 2.92 8.26 -4.20
CA SER A 67 1.50 8.16 -4.49
C SER A 67 1.00 6.76 -4.20
N VAL A 68 -0.28 6.62 -4.02
CA VAL A 68 -0.91 5.32 -3.79
C VAL A 68 -2.01 5.19 -4.83
N ARG A 69 -2.00 4.10 -5.58
CA ARG A 69 -2.96 3.88 -6.60
C ARG A 69 -3.76 2.65 -6.28
N LYS A 70 -5.04 2.74 -6.36
CA LYS A 70 -5.88 1.60 -6.11
C LYS A 70 -6.06 0.86 -7.41
N ASP A 71 -5.72 -0.39 -7.40
CA ASP A 71 -5.89 -1.22 -8.56
C ASP A 71 -7.28 -1.71 -8.61
N GLN A 72 -7.87 -1.71 -9.76
CA GLN A 72 -9.16 -2.12 -9.83
C GLN A 72 -9.26 -3.45 -10.17
N THR A 73 -9.10 -4.32 -9.46
CA THR A 73 -9.17 -5.63 -9.77
C THR A 73 -10.42 -6.11 -9.48
N TYR A 74 -11.04 -6.74 -10.07
CA TYR A 74 -12.19 -7.22 -9.69
C TYR A 74 -12.28 -8.45 -9.57
N ARG A 75 -12.87 -8.89 -8.99
CA ARG A 75 -13.09 -9.98 -8.68
C ARG A 75 -14.27 -10.27 -8.83
N THR A 76 -14.87 -10.67 -9.25
CA THR A 76 -15.95 -10.87 -9.49
C THR A 76 -16.40 -11.82 -8.93
N GLN A 77 -16.79 -12.10 -8.63
CA GLN A 77 -17.22 -12.90 -8.15
C GLN A 77 -17.85 -13.27 -8.37
#